data_40f1424199f06f65a7a68cca22040294
#
_entry.id   40f1424199f06f65a7a68cca22040294
#
_cell.length_a   1.000
_cell.length_b   1.000
_cell.length_c   1.000
_cell.angle_alpha   90.00
_cell.angle_beta   90.00
_cell.angle_gamma   90.00
#
_symmetry.space_group_name_H-M   'P 1'
#
loop_
_entity.id
_entity.type
_entity.pdbx_description
1 polymer ?
#
loop_
_entity_poly.entity_id
_entity_poly.type
_entity_poly.pdbx_seq_one_letter_code
_entity_poly.pdbx_strand_id
1 'polypeptide(L)'
;METKQIVIYPNDILSTPTKKTDLETAQKIAVELFKTLNQEGGLGLSANQIGEDKSVCVVNVTNPFFLQNPKIVKKEKEIIYKEGCLSIPDKMITTKRYEKIWVEADNIDDTMFF
;
A
#
# COMPACT_ATOMS: atom_id res chain seq x y z
N MET A 1 13.40 16.79 -0.58
CA MET A 1 12.61 15.88 -1.45
C MET A 1 11.14 16.23 -1.34
N GLU A 2 10.49 16.43 -2.46
CA GLU A 2 9.09 16.80 -2.49
C GLU A 2 8.18 15.59 -2.22
N THR A 3 7.04 15.84 -1.59
CA THR A 3 6.01 14.83 -1.46
C THR A 3 5.29 14.66 -2.80
N LYS A 4 4.86 13.45 -3.09
CA LYS A 4 4.06 13.17 -4.28
C LYS A 4 2.60 13.51 -4.01
N GLN A 5 1.89 13.87 -5.06
CA GLN A 5 0.45 14.13 -4.98
C GLN A 5 -0.32 12.80 -5.02
N ILE A 6 -1.31 12.67 -4.13
CA ILE A 6 -2.18 11.49 -4.13
C ILE A 6 -3.04 11.48 -5.39
N VAL A 7 -3.04 10.34 -6.08
CA VAL A 7 -3.89 10.09 -7.25
C VAL A 7 -5.32 9.83 -6.76
N ILE A 8 -6.28 10.55 -7.33
CA ILE A 8 -7.69 10.49 -6.92
C ILE A 8 -8.50 9.64 -7.91
N TYR A 9 -9.38 8.81 -7.38
CA TYR A 9 -10.34 8.04 -8.16
C TYR A 9 -11.33 8.98 -8.88
N PRO A 10 -11.71 8.74 -10.15
CA PRO A 10 -11.26 7.62 -10.98
C PRO A 10 -9.96 7.93 -11.73
N ASN A 11 -9.03 7.01 -11.71
CA ASN A 11 -7.78 7.08 -12.47
C ASN A 11 -7.32 5.65 -12.77
N ASP A 12 -6.96 5.38 -14.00
CA ASP A 12 -6.64 4.03 -14.48
C ASP A 12 -5.51 3.36 -13.71
N ILE A 13 -4.53 4.13 -13.24
CA ILE A 13 -3.39 3.55 -12.50
C ILE A 13 -3.83 2.87 -11.21
N LEU A 14 -4.93 3.30 -10.59
CA LEU A 14 -5.45 2.70 -9.36
C LEU A 14 -5.99 1.29 -9.58
N SER A 15 -6.37 0.96 -10.82
CA SER A 15 -6.92 -0.35 -11.20
C SER A 15 -5.97 -1.17 -12.07
N THR A 16 -4.80 -0.64 -12.40
CA THR A 16 -3.81 -1.32 -13.23
C THR A 16 -2.88 -2.16 -12.36
N PRO A 17 -2.65 -3.45 -12.68
CA PRO A 17 -1.70 -4.26 -11.94
C PRO A 17 -0.31 -3.62 -11.92
N THR A 18 0.31 -3.59 -10.75
CA THR A 18 1.65 -3.03 -10.59
C THR A 18 2.72 -4.03 -11.03
N LYS A 19 3.90 -3.51 -11.36
CA LYS A 19 5.02 -4.31 -11.84
C LYS A 19 6.02 -4.56 -10.73
N LYS A 20 6.69 -5.70 -10.78
CA LYS A 20 7.78 -6.00 -9.86
C LYS A 20 8.91 -5.00 -10.03
N THR A 21 9.61 -4.71 -8.94
CA THR A 21 10.73 -3.77 -8.94
C THR A 21 11.89 -4.31 -8.07
N ASP A 22 13.07 -3.76 -8.29
CA ASP A 22 14.26 -4.08 -7.49
C ASP A 22 14.25 -3.35 -6.15
N LEU A 23 15.13 -3.76 -5.24
CA LEU A 23 15.18 -3.21 -3.89
C LEU A 23 15.55 -1.72 -3.89
N GLU A 24 16.52 -1.31 -4.70
CA GLU A 24 16.93 0.10 -4.75
C GLU A 24 15.78 1.02 -5.15
N THR A 25 15.06 0.65 -6.21
CA THR A 25 13.88 1.41 -6.67
C THR A 25 12.78 1.40 -5.60
N ALA A 26 12.55 0.24 -4.97
CA ALA A 26 11.56 0.11 -3.91
C ALA A 26 11.87 1.02 -2.72
N GLN A 27 13.13 1.12 -2.32
CA GLN A 27 13.55 2.00 -1.22
C GLN A 27 13.29 3.47 -1.54
N LYS A 28 13.57 3.90 -2.76
CA LYS A 28 13.30 5.28 -3.20
C LYS A 28 11.81 5.60 -3.19
N ILE A 29 11.01 4.69 -3.70
CA ILE A 29 9.55 4.84 -3.70
C ILE A 29 9.01 4.86 -2.27
N ALA A 30 9.52 4.00 -1.39
CA ALA A 30 9.11 3.93 0.01
C ALA A 30 9.35 5.26 0.74
N VAL A 31 10.48 5.92 0.48
CA VAL A 31 10.76 7.24 1.07
C VAL A 31 9.71 8.27 0.64
N GLU A 32 9.35 8.29 -0.65
CA GLU A 32 8.32 9.19 -1.16
C GLU A 32 6.96 8.87 -0.55
N LEU A 33 6.63 7.57 -0.42
CA LEU A 33 5.38 7.13 0.18
C LEU A 33 5.27 7.54 1.66
N PHE A 34 6.31 7.35 2.44
CA PHE A 34 6.31 7.76 3.85
C PHE A 34 6.16 9.27 4.01
N LYS A 35 6.83 10.06 3.19
CA LYS A 35 6.70 11.52 3.23
C LYS A 35 5.28 11.96 2.91
N THR A 36 4.69 11.41 1.86
CA THR A 36 3.32 11.72 1.45
C THR A 36 2.34 11.29 2.53
N LEU A 37 2.51 10.09 3.09
CA LEU A 37 1.63 9.57 4.13
C LEU A 37 1.69 10.41 5.41
N ASN A 38 2.88 10.86 5.81
CA ASN A 38 3.04 11.72 6.98
C ASN A 38 2.35 13.06 6.80
N GLN A 39 2.30 13.58 5.58
CA GLN A 39 1.63 14.84 5.29
C GLN A 39 0.11 14.67 5.26
N GLU A 40 -0.38 13.61 4.64
CA GLU A 40 -1.82 13.39 4.40
C GLU A 40 -2.52 12.67 5.57
N GLY A 41 -1.76 11.96 6.39
CA GLY A 41 -2.30 11.09 7.44
C GLY A 41 -2.80 9.77 6.86
N GLY A 42 -2.83 8.73 7.69
CA GLY A 42 -3.31 7.42 7.30
C GLY A 42 -2.37 6.31 7.76
N LEU A 43 -2.81 5.07 7.58
CA LEU A 43 -2.12 3.88 8.06
C LEU A 43 -1.28 3.19 6.98
N GLY A 44 -1.54 3.48 5.71
CA GLY A 44 -0.81 2.87 4.62
C GLY A 44 -0.98 3.60 3.31
N LEU A 45 -0.08 3.33 2.38
CA LEU A 45 -0.10 3.93 1.05
C LEU A 45 0.66 3.03 0.09
N SER A 46 0.14 2.85 -1.11
CA SER A 46 0.79 2.06 -2.16
C SER A 46 1.29 2.95 -3.29
N ALA A 47 2.29 2.47 -4.03
CA ALA A 47 2.97 3.23 -5.08
C ALA A 47 2.02 3.75 -6.16
N ASN A 48 1.00 2.98 -6.54
CA ASN A 48 0.05 3.42 -7.56
C ASN A 48 -0.77 4.64 -7.11
N GLN A 49 -0.93 4.85 -5.81
CA GLN A 49 -1.63 6.02 -5.28
C GLN A 49 -0.84 7.32 -5.42
N ILE A 50 0.43 7.25 -5.75
CA ILE A 50 1.27 8.42 -6.09
C ILE A 50 1.72 8.40 -7.55
N GLY A 51 1.06 7.59 -8.38
CA GLY A 51 1.32 7.56 -9.81
C GLY A 51 2.45 6.65 -10.27
N GLU A 52 2.97 5.80 -9.40
CA GLU A 52 4.04 4.85 -9.72
C GLU A 52 3.46 3.46 -10.00
N ASP A 53 3.87 2.82 -11.09
CA ASP A 53 3.35 1.51 -11.48
C ASP A 53 4.10 0.32 -10.88
N LYS A 54 4.82 0.55 -9.79
CA LYS A 54 5.64 -0.47 -9.12
C LYS A 54 4.92 -1.08 -7.93
N SER A 55 5.26 -2.34 -7.63
CA SER A 55 4.63 -3.08 -6.53
C SER A 55 5.37 -2.82 -5.22
N VAL A 56 5.06 -1.67 -4.62
CA VAL A 56 5.63 -1.22 -3.34
C VAL A 56 4.52 -0.59 -2.51
N CYS A 57 4.50 -0.88 -1.23
CA CYS A 57 3.61 -0.19 -0.30
C CYS A 57 4.29 0.03 1.04
N VAL A 58 3.77 0.99 1.81
CA VAL A 58 4.25 1.28 3.16
C VAL A 58 3.12 1.11 4.15
N VAL A 59 3.48 0.71 5.37
CA VAL A 59 2.54 0.55 6.48
C VAL A 59 3.06 1.42 7.62
N ASN A 60 2.24 2.39 8.04
CA ASN A 60 2.59 3.38 9.04
C ASN A 60 1.96 3.02 10.39
N VAL A 61 2.63 2.13 11.10
CA VAL A 61 2.25 1.69 12.44
C VAL A 61 3.38 2.05 13.41
N THR A 62 3.36 1.54 14.64
CA THR A 62 4.37 1.84 15.66
C THR A 62 5.80 1.67 15.13
N ASN A 63 6.05 0.61 14.37
CA ASN A 63 7.32 0.39 13.68
C ASN A 63 7.06 0.41 12.17
N PRO A 64 7.11 1.58 11.51
CA PRO A 64 6.80 1.69 10.09
C PRO A 64 7.72 0.84 9.22
N PHE A 65 7.16 0.26 8.15
CA PHE A 65 7.93 -0.57 7.22
C PHE A 65 7.37 -0.47 5.81
N PHE A 66 8.18 -0.90 4.83
CA PHE A 66 7.73 -1.02 3.45
C PHE A 66 7.80 -2.48 2.97
N LEU A 67 7.01 -2.77 1.94
CA LEU A 67 6.97 -4.08 1.30
C LEU A 67 7.31 -3.95 -0.17
N GLN A 68 8.32 -4.71 -0.61
CA GLN A 68 8.74 -4.81 -2.01
C GLN A 68 8.12 -6.05 -2.63
N ASN A 69 7.35 -5.86 -3.70
CA ASN A 69 6.66 -6.96 -4.40
C ASN A 69 5.85 -7.86 -3.46
N PRO A 70 4.96 -7.26 -2.63
CA PRO A 70 4.22 -8.05 -1.65
C PRO A 70 3.22 -9.00 -2.32
N LYS A 71 3.01 -10.15 -1.66
CA LYS A 71 2.05 -11.15 -2.11
C LYS A 71 1.35 -11.75 -0.89
N ILE A 72 0.02 -11.78 -0.95
CA ILE A 72 -0.77 -12.50 0.06
C ILE A 72 -0.71 -13.97 -0.28
N VAL A 73 -0.12 -14.78 0.62
CA VAL A 73 0.07 -16.21 0.38
C VAL A 73 -0.97 -17.07 1.10
N LYS A 74 -1.63 -16.51 2.11
CA LYS A 74 -2.71 -17.18 2.83
C LYS A 74 -3.66 -16.15 3.41
N LYS A 75 -4.96 -16.45 3.42
CA LYS A 75 -6.00 -15.58 3.98
C LYS A 75 -7.09 -16.42 4.62
N GLU A 76 -7.62 -15.93 5.74
CA GLU A 76 -8.68 -16.61 6.50
C GLU A 76 -9.73 -15.63 6.98
N LYS A 77 -10.98 -16.10 7.09
CA LYS A 77 -12.15 -15.38 7.60
C LYS A 77 -12.45 -14.10 6.84
N GLU A 78 -13.20 -14.25 5.75
CA GLU A 78 -13.71 -13.10 4.99
C GLU A 78 -14.61 -12.24 5.87
N ILE A 79 -14.38 -10.92 5.85
CA ILE A 79 -15.18 -9.93 6.57
C ILE A 79 -15.54 -8.78 5.66
N ILE A 80 -16.65 -8.10 5.97
CA ILE A 80 -17.06 -6.88 5.27
C ILE A 80 -16.64 -5.69 6.11
N TYR A 81 -15.96 -4.75 5.50
CA TYR A 81 -15.39 -3.59 6.18
C TYR A 81 -15.84 -2.29 5.53
N LYS A 82 -16.14 -1.29 6.36
CA LYS A 82 -16.35 0.08 5.88
C LYS A 82 -15.08 0.85 6.16
N GLU A 83 -14.52 1.49 5.15
CA GLU A 83 -13.24 2.17 5.30
C GLU A 83 -13.11 3.37 4.38
N GLY A 84 -12.27 4.31 4.78
CA GLY A 84 -11.87 5.43 3.94
C GLY A 84 -10.59 5.11 3.18
N CYS A 85 -10.35 5.90 2.13
CA CYS A 85 -9.13 5.77 1.33
C CYS A 85 -8.68 7.15 0.87
N LEU A 86 -7.39 7.43 0.92
CA LEU A 86 -6.84 8.73 0.50
C LEU A 86 -7.13 9.04 -0.98
N SER A 87 -7.22 8.00 -1.82
CA SER A 87 -7.56 8.17 -3.24
C SER A 87 -9.05 8.33 -3.50
N ILE A 88 -9.90 8.15 -2.50
CA ILE A 88 -11.36 8.34 -2.57
C ILE A 88 -11.76 9.22 -1.38
N PRO A 89 -11.46 10.54 -1.42
CA PRO A 89 -11.69 11.41 -0.27
C PRO A 89 -13.18 11.61 0.00
N ASP A 90 -13.50 11.85 1.28
CA ASP A 90 -14.83 12.16 1.76
C ASP A 90 -15.88 11.07 1.53
N LYS A 91 -15.45 9.83 1.26
CA LYS A 91 -16.35 8.70 1.08
C LYS A 91 -15.89 7.52 1.92
N MET A 92 -16.87 6.81 2.49
CA MET A 92 -16.66 5.50 3.07
C MET A 92 -17.04 4.45 2.04
N ILE A 93 -16.16 3.48 1.84
CA ILE A 93 -16.40 2.38 0.90
C ILE A 93 -16.53 1.07 1.66
N THR A 94 -17.30 0.14 1.10
CA THR A 94 -17.45 -1.19 1.64
C THR A 94 -16.52 -2.13 0.89
N THR A 95 -15.64 -2.82 1.62
CA THR A 95 -14.69 -3.74 1.03
C THR A 95 -14.80 -5.13 1.64
N LYS A 96 -14.43 -6.14 0.85
CA LYS A 96 -14.22 -7.49 1.37
C LYS A 96 -12.76 -7.57 1.82
N ARG A 97 -12.57 -7.94 3.07
CA ARG A 97 -11.25 -8.14 3.64
C ARG A 97 -11.20 -9.49 4.34
N TYR A 98 -10.04 -9.82 4.84
CA TYR A 98 -9.84 -11.06 5.60
C TYR A 98 -9.33 -10.70 6.99
N GLU A 99 -9.88 -11.33 8.01
CA GLU A 99 -9.47 -11.10 9.40
C GLU A 99 -8.00 -11.44 9.61
N LYS A 100 -7.51 -12.46 8.91
CA LYS A 100 -6.11 -12.89 8.99
C LYS A 100 -5.52 -13.04 7.60
N ILE A 101 -4.33 -12.49 7.40
CA ILE A 101 -3.55 -12.66 6.16
C ILE A 101 -2.09 -12.97 6.46
N TRP A 102 -1.46 -13.70 5.56
CA TRP A 102 -0.03 -13.96 5.58
C TRP A 102 0.56 -13.39 4.31
N VAL A 103 1.62 -12.59 4.46
CA VAL A 103 2.22 -11.85 3.36
C VAL A 103 3.70 -12.18 3.23
N GLU A 104 4.14 -12.43 2.01
CA GLU A 104 5.55 -12.50 1.65
C GLU A 104 5.93 -11.29 0.82
N ALA A 105 7.17 -10.83 0.95
CA ALA A 105 7.70 -9.74 0.15
C ALA A 105 9.19 -9.96 -0.06
N ASP A 106 9.73 -9.41 -1.17
CA ASP A 106 11.14 -9.64 -1.55
C ASP A 106 12.13 -9.03 -0.59
N ASN A 107 11.73 -8.00 0.17
CA ASN A 107 12.59 -7.35 1.15
C ASN A 107 12.45 -7.90 2.57
N ILE A 108 11.71 -9.00 2.74
CA ILE A 108 11.46 -9.64 4.05
C ILE A 108 11.84 -11.11 3.94
N ASP A 109 12.60 -11.62 4.92
CA ASP A 109 13.06 -13.00 4.92
C ASP A 109 11.96 -13.99 5.29
N ASP A 110 11.05 -13.60 6.19
CA ASP A 110 10.00 -14.47 6.70
C ASP A 110 8.61 -14.00 6.25
N THR A 111 7.64 -14.93 6.29
CA THR A 111 6.23 -14.58 6.08
C THR A 111 5.73 -13.72 7.23
N MET A 112 5.09 -12.60 6.92
CA MET A 112 4.46 -11.74 7.91
C MET A 112 2.99 -12.11 8.10
N PHE A 113 2.55 -12.06 9.35
CA PHE A 113 1.16 -12.31 9.72
C PHE A 113 0.49 -11.01 10.16
N PHE A 114 -0.68 -10.76 9.64
CA PHE A 114 -1.50 -9.59 9.97
C PHE A 114 -2.91 -9.98 10.42
#